data_5e6db3461c1d29726364ad12d8f23b67
#
_entry.id   5e6db3461c1d29726364ad12d8f23b67
#
_cell.length_a   1.000
_cell.length_b   1.000
_cell.length_c   1.000
_cell.angle_alpha   90.00
_cell.angle_beta   90.00
_cell.angle_gamma   90.00
#
_symmetry.space_group_name_H-M   'P 1'
#
loop_
_entity.id
_entity.type
_entity.pdbx_description
1 polymer ?
#
loop_
_entity_poly.entity_id
_entity_poly.type
_entity_poly.pdbx_seq_one_letter_code
_entity_poly.pdbx_strand_id
1 'polypeptide(L)'
;SPSLILGSVSCEYVTVYDFLPSLPDYDRKLDEFLEPWQAGHGFDASCWHDLLLAEAARAARAGRELFCAAWNDCKEDLVLARIEAENKGKTDAARAKAVAGVNDKFAEPLERLEAAAALLGEVERLAEAGEWTPLYDRLTPYVLGMEPMPGLKGMKKRLTGEHKAAVKTRADEAAALFGQILELISCSEDEAEADRTAALPRLRALFAAVRAFDARFAAKKQERKLLEFSDFEHQALRLLRSPDGTPTPLCETIRQNYAAVMVDEYQDTNALQDALYRCLASPAGDDLFLVGDLTQSSYRFRQADPSIFREKLDAWPLLPGGAARPRPAEGTPGQNALLALDANFRSAPEVVRGINFLFEQLMTPALGDTAYGDGQRLVCGAPGEYAGSVEACFLPDDTAETDAECIARKIEALMASGEQVRDGGSTRPVQYEDCCILLAAR
;
A
#
# COMPACT_ATOMS: atom_id res chain seq x y z
N SER A 1 -3.48 -25.06 -16.29
CA SER A 1 -4.77 -24.45 -16.69
C SER A 1 -4.60 -22.96 -16.84
N PRO A 2 -5.01 -22.34 -17.94
CA PRO A 2 -4.74 -20.90 -18.25
C PRO A 2 -5.45 -19.89 -17.34
N SER A 3 -6.05 -20.33 -16.25
CA SER A 3 -6.83 -19.49 -15.32
C SER A 3 -6.00 -18.85 -14.19
N LEU A 4 -4.70 -19.09 -14.12
CA LEU A 4 -3.88 -18.70 -12.97
C LEU A 4 -3.23 -17.33 -13.05
N ILE A 5 -3.00 -16.78 -14.25
CA ILE A 5 -2.31 -15.49 -14.40
C ILE A 5 -3.22 -14.27 -14.13
N LEU A 6 -4.54 -14.43 -14.17
CA LEU A 6 -5.49 -13.34 -13.93
C LEU A 6 -6.12 -13.33 -12.53
N GLY A 7 -5.80 -14.29 -11.68
CA GLY A 7 -6.51 -14.50 -10.41
C GLY A 7 -5.87 -13.95 -9.15
N SER A 8 -4.61 -13.50 -9.18
CA SER A 8 -3.89 -13.07 -7.98
C SER A 8 -3.70 -11.55 -7.84
N VAL A 9 -4.09 -10.78 -8.86
CA VAL A 9 -4.25 -9.34 -8.65
C VAL A 9 -5.62 -9.15 -8.03
N SER A 10 -5.69 -8.93 -6.73
CA SER A 10 -6.89 -8.44 -6.06
C SER A 10 -7.18 -7.02 -6.55
N CYS A 11 -7.56 -6.92 -7.82
CA CYS A 11 -8.24 -5.74 -8.31
C CYS A 11 -9.64 -5.78 -7.72
N GLU A 12 -9.88 -5.03 -6.66
CA GLU A 12 -11.20 -4.49 -6.41
C GLU A 12 -11.70 -3.99 -7.77
N TYR A 13 -12.76 -4.57 -8.29
CA TYR A 13 -13.55 -4.30 -9.47
C TYR A 13 -13.33 -2.98 -10.23
N VAL A 14 -12.09 -2.60 -10.49
CA VAL A 14 -11.79 -1.56 -11.48
C VAL A 14 -11.80 -2.28 -12.82
N THR A 15 -12.86 -2.12 -13.57
CA THR A 15 -12.91 -2.66 -14.91
C THR A 15 -11.85 -1.95 -15.75
N VAL A 16 -11.27 -2.64 -16.73
CA VAL A 16 -10.34 -2.04 -17.72
C VAL A 16 -10.94 -0.75 -18.30
N TYR A 17 -12.26 -0.69 -18.42
CA TYR A 17 -13.01 0.47 -18.88
C TYR A 17 -12.92 1.66 -17.90
N ASP A 18 -12.97 1.42 -16.60
CA ASP A 18 -12.88 2.50 -15.59
C ASP A 18 -11.45 3.06 -15.49
N PHE A 19 -10.43 2.24 -15.76
CA PHE A 19 -9.03 2.65 -15.69
C PHE A 19 -8.56 3.42 -16.94
N LEU A 20 -8.95 2.99 -18.13
CA LEU A 20 -8.51 3.61 -19.38
C LEU A 20 -8.81 5.12 -19.49
N PRO A 21 -9.98 5.63 -19.04
CA PRO A 21 -10.25 7.07 -19.07
C PRO A 21 -9.31 7.92 -18.24
N SER A 22 -8.61 7.35 -17.25
CA SER A 22 -7.65 8.09 -16.41
C SER A 22 -6.26 8.21 -17.06
N LEU A 23 -6.01 7.53 -18.18
CA LEU A 23 -4.73 7.55 -18.87
C LEU A 23 -4.74 8.55 -20.03
N PRO A 24 -3.73 9.42 -20.15
CA PRO A 24 -3.66 10.43 -21.22
C PRO A 24 -3.55 9.83 -22.62
N ASP A 25 -2.91 8.68 -22.77
CA ASP A 25 -2.60 8.02 -24.04
C ASP A 25 -2.84 6.50 -23.95
N TYR A 26 -4.06 6.08 -23.57
CA TYR A 26 -4.33 4.66 -23.31
C TYR A 26 -4.08 3.74 -24.50
N ASP A 27 -4.38 4.19 -25.73
CA ASP A 27 -4.11 3.40 -26.95
C ASP A 27 -2.63 3.07 -27.10
N ARG A 28 -1.76 4.06 -26.86
CA ARG A 28 -0.31 3.85 -26.86
C ARG A 28 0.12 2.92 -25.73
N LYS A 29 -0.47 3.04 -24.54
CA LYS A 29 -0.20 2.14 -23.41
C LYS A 29 -0.60 0.69 -23.70
N LEU A 30 -1.72 0.47 -24.40
CA LEU A 30 -2.10 -0.87 -24.85
C LEU A 30 -1.09 -1.45 -25.85
N ASP A 31 -0.58 -0.64 -26.77
CA ASP A 31 0.43 -1.06 -27.73
C ASP A 31 1.78 -1.32 -27.05
N GLU A 32 2.22 -0.44 -26.14
CA GLU A 32 3.43 -0.63 -25.31
C GLU A 32 3.34 -1.91 -24.47
N PHE A 33 2.17 -2.24 -23.93
CA PHE A 33 1.96 -3.49 -23.20
C PHE A 33 2.13 -4.73 -24.10
N LEU A 34 1.73 -4.65 -25.38
CA LEU A 34 1.87 -5.76 -26.34
C LEU A 34 3.25 -5.83 -26.99
N GLU A 35 4.04 -4.74 -26.99
CA GLU A 35 5.30 -4.66 -27.70
C GLU A 35 6.29 -5.74 -27.28
N PRO A 36 6.58 -5.99 -25.99
CA PRO A 36 7.47 -7.06 -25.55
C PRO A 36 7.01 -8.46 -26.02
N TRP A 37 5.72 -8.64 -26.22
CA TRP A 37 5.13 -9.89 -26.69
C TRP A 37 5.27 -10.10 -28.20
N GLN A 38 5.42 -9.01 -28.95
CA GLN A 38 5.51 -9.00 -30.41
C GLN A 38 6.97 -9.03 -30.91
N ALA A 39 7.89 -8.46 -30.12
CA ALA A 39 9.27 -8.23 -30.53
C ALA A 39 10.16 -9.48 -30.49
N GLY A 40 9.63 -10.67 -30.17
CA GLY A 40 10.38 -11.90 -30.06
C GLY A 40 11.28 -11.97 -28.83
N HIS A 41 11.07 -11.10 -27.87
CA HIS A 41 11.69 -11.18 -26.55
C HIS A 41 11.10 -12.35 -25.79
N GLY A 42 11.93 -13.11 -25.05
CA GLY A 42 11.48 -14.22 -24.21
C GLY A 42 10.65 -13.74 -22.99
N PHE A 43 10.17 -14.71 -22.22
CA PHE A 43 9.45 -14.42 -20.97
C PHE A 43 10.30 -13.61 -19.99
N ASP A 44 11.61 -13.88 -19.95
CA ASP A 44 12.63 -13.18 -19.14
C ASP A 44 12.70 -11.66 -19.36
N ALA A 45 12.38 -11.21 -20.57
CA ALA A 45 12.33 -9.78 -20.91
C ALA A 45 10.91 -9.18 -20.82
N SER A 46 9.95 -9.90 -20.26
CA SER A 46 8.58 -9.45 -20.15
C SER A 46 8.31 -8.72 -18.82
N CYS A 47 7.41 -7.74 -18.84
CA CYS A 47 6.95 -7.09 -17.60
C CYS A 47 6.28 -8.07 -16.61
N TRP A 48 5.78 -9.21 -17.09
CA TRP A 48 5.21 -10.26 -16.26
C TRP A 48 6.25 -10.99 -15.41
N HIS A 49 7.41 -11.27 -16.01
CA HIS A 49 8.55 -11.86 -15.31
C HIS A 49 8.92 -11.01 -14.09
N ASP A 50 9.16 -9.72 -14.31
CA ASP A 50 9.55 -8.80 -13.24
C ASP A 50 8.46 -8.61 -12.19
N LEU A 51 7.19 -8.53 -12.63
CA LEU A 51 6.05 -8.37 -11.72
C LEU A 51 5.89 -9.61 -10.82
N LEU A 52 5.94 -10.81 -11.40
CA LEU A 52 5.77 -12.05 -10.64
C LEU A 52 6.91 -12.27 -9.64
N LEU A 53 8.15 -11.95 -10.04
CA LEU A 53 9.30 -12.01 -9.15
C LEU A 53 9.22 -10.98 -8.03
N ALA A 54 8.82 -9.74 -8.32
CA ALA A 54 8.63 -8.71 -7.31
C ALA A 54 7.57 -9.11 -6.27
N GLU A 55 6.45 -9.69 -6.71
CA GLU A 55 5.40 -10.21 -5.84
C GLU A 55 5.89 -11.41 -5.00
N ALA A 56 6.62 -12.34 -5.62
CA ALA A 56 7.21 -13.47 -4.90
C ALA A 56 8.23 -13.00 -3.84
N ALA A 57 9.08 -12.02 -4.16
CA ALA A 57 10.03 -11.44 -3.22
C ALA A 57 9.31 -10.76 -2.04
N ARG A 58 8.25 -9.99 -2.31
CA ARG A 58 7.45 -9.32 -1.29
C ARG A 58 6.79 -10.32 -0.35
N ALA A 59 6.15 -11.36 -0.90
CA ALA A 59 5.51 -12.41 -0.12
C ALA A 59 6.54 -13.22 0.71
N ALA A 60 7.71 -13.49 0.15
CA ALA A 60 8.81 -14.19 0.82
C ALA A 60 9.36 -13.39 1.98
N ARG A 61 9.58 -12.08 1.81
CA ARG A 61 10.01 -11.17 2.88
C ARG A 61 9.03 -11.15 4.03
N ALA A 62 7.75 -10.91 3.75
CA ALA A 62 6.70 -10.87 4.76
C ALA A 62 6.56 -12.22 5.51
N GLY A 63 6.56 -13.33 4.79
CA GLY A 63 6.50 -14.65 5.39
C GLY A 63 7.74 -14.98 6.24
N ARG A 64 8.94 -14.58 5.81
CA ARG A 64 10.17 -14.72 6.58
C ARG A 64 10.13 -13.96 7.91
N GLU A 65 9.63 -12.71 7.88
CA GLU A 65 9.48 -11.89 9.08
C GLU A 65 8.50 -12.54 10.07
N LEU A 66 7.39 -13.10 9.58
CA LEU A 66 6.43 -13.82 10.41
C LEU A 66 7.04 -15.09 11.02
N PHE A 67 7.82 -15.89 10.28
CA PHE A 67 8.51 -17.06 10.82
C PHE A 67 9.58 -16.66 11.85
N CYS A 68 10.34 -15.59 11.61
CA CYS A 68 11.30 -15.07 12.55
C CYS A 68 10.63 -14.60 13.85
N ALA A 69 9.49 -13.89 13.75
CA ALA A 69 8.72 -13.47 14.91
C ALA A 69 8.17 -14.68 15.70
N ALA A 70 7.62 -15.67 15.00
CA ALA A 70 7.15 -16.91 15.60
C ALA A 70 8.28 -17.69 16.30
N TRP A 71 9.48 -17.70 15.73
CA TRP A 71 10.67 -18.31 16.32
C TRP A 71 11.09 -17.59 17.60
N ASN A 72 11.10 -16.25 17.61
CA ASN A 72 11.43 -15.45 18.78
C ASN A 72 10.45 -15.71 19.94
N ASP A 73 9.13 -15.70 19.66
CA ASP A 73 8.10 -16.00 20.65
C ASP A 73 8.25 -17.43 21.21
N CYS A 74 8.50 -18.40 20.34
CA CYS A 74 8.72 -19.79 20.73
C CYS A 74 9.98 -19.96 21.60
N LYS A 75 11.03 -19.18 21.32
CA LYS A 75 12.28 -19.16 22.11
C LYS A 75 12.07 -18.51 23.48
N GLU A 76 11.24 -17.48 23.56
CA GLU A 76 10.86 -16.85 24.82
C GLU A 76 10.09 -17.85 25.71
N ASP A 77 9.09 -18.54 25.14
CA ASP A 77 8.37 -19.61 25.84
C ASP A 77 9.30 -20.72 26.33
N LEU A 78 10.33 -21.11 25.56
CA LEU A 78 11.36 -22.05 25.98
C LEU A 78 12.12 -21.54 27.19
N VAL A 79 12.54 -20.28 27.20
CA VAL A 79 13.29 -19.68 28.34
C VAL A 79 12.43 -19.68 29.59
N LEU A 80 11.18 -19.25 29.52
CA LEU A 80 10.23 -19.25 30.63
C LEU A 80 10.01 -20.68 31.18
N ALA A 81 9.78 -21.65 30.29
CA ALA A 81 9.61 -23.04 30.68
C ALA A 81 10.85 -23.67 31.36
N ARG A 82 12.07 -23.28 30.93
CA ARG A 82 13.32 -23.67 31.59
C ARG A 82 13.43 -23.13 33.02
N ILE A 83 13.14 -21.84 33.19
CA ILE A 83 13.13 -21.20 34.52
C ILE A 83 12.17 -21.91 35.48
N GLU A 84 10.95 -22.23 34.96
CA GLU A 84 9.99 -23.00 35.76
C GLU A 84 10.47 -24.41 36.13
N ALA A 85 11.09 -25.11 35.16
CA ALA A 85 11.61 -26.46 35.38
C ALA A 85 12.75 -26.48 36.44
N GLU A 86 13.62 -25.48 36.41
CA GLU A 86 14.68 -25.29 37.40
C GLU A 86 14.10 -25.04 38.78
N ASN A 87 13.06 -24.23 38.90
CA ASN A 87 12.42 -23.87 40.17
C ASN A 87 11.60 -25.02 40.78
N LYS A 88 11.08 -25.95 40.00
CA LYS A 88 10.25 -27.07 40.48
C LYS A 88 11.05 -28.28 40.96
N GLY A 89 12.31 -28.45 40.59
CA GLY A 89 13.15 -29.60 40.96
C GLY A 89 13.71 -29.52 42.35
N LYS A 90 13.48 -30.55 43.17
CA LYS A 90 14.00 -30.64 44.55
C LYS A 90 15.47 -31.09 44.63
N THR A 91 16.02 -31.74 43.61
CA THR A 91 17.41 -32.19 43.50
C THR A 91 18.02 -31.76 42.18
N ASP A 92 19.35 -31.65 42.11
CA ASP A 92 20.05 -31.22 40.89
C ASP A 92 19.80 -32.19 39.72
N ALA A 93 19.75 -33.48 39.98
CA ALA A 93 19.43 -34.49 38.97
C ALA A 93 17.98 -34.35 38.46
N ALA A 94 17.03 -34.03 39.32
CA ALA A 94 15.63 -33.82 38.92
C ALA A 94 15.46 -32.51 38.08
N ARG A 95 16.20 -31.43 38.44
CA ARG A 95 16.26 -30.19 37.69
C ARG A 95 16.82 -30.41 36.28
N ALA A 96 17.98 -31.08 36.18
CA ALA A 96 18.62 -31.38 34.91
C ALA A 96 17.71 -32.21 34.00
N LYS A 97 17.01 -33.21 34.53
CA LYS A 97 16.06 -34.03 33.78
C LYS A 97 14.84 -33.23 33.30
N ALA A 98 14.32 -32.31 34.15
CA ALA A 98 13.17 -31.45 33.78
C ALA A 98 13.55 -30.48 32.68
N VAL A 99 14.70 -29.83 32.77
CA VAL A 99 15.23 -28.92 31.75
C VAL A 99 15.48 -29.65 30.41
N ALA A 100 16.05 -30.85 30.43
CA ALA A 100 16.24 -31.66 29.24
C ALA A 100 14.90 -31.96 28.56
N GLY A 101 13.87 -32.34 29.31
CA GLY A 101 12.54 -32.62 28.79
C GLY A 101 11.83 -31.36 28.20
N VAL A 102 12.13 -30.17 28.73
CA VAL A 102 11.67 -28.90 28.14
C VAL A 102 12.38 -28.66 26.82
N ASN A 103 13.70 -28.79 26.77
CA ASN A 103 14.48 -28.60 25.55
C ASN A 103 13.98 -29.50 24.41
N ASP A 104 13.74 -30.77 24.69
CA ASP A 104 13.25 -31.76 23.71
C ASP A 104 11.86 -31.35 23.11
N LYS A 105 11.02 -30.72 23.91
CA LYS A 105 9.70 -30.24 23.42
C LYS A 105 9.80 -29.09 22.43
N PHE A 106 10.74 -28.17 22.63
CA PHE A 106 10.89 -26.97 21.82
C PHE A 106 11.88 -27.16 20.66
N ALA A 107 12.72 -28.20 20.67
CA ALA A 107 13.75 -28.40 19.66
C ALA A 107 13.17 -28.44 18.24
N GLU A 108 12.22 -29.35 17.97
CA GLU A 108 11.63 -29.53 16.64
C GLU A 108 10.81 -28.30 16.15
N PRO A 109 9.95 -27.65 16.98
CA PRO A 109 9.30 -26.40 16.58
C PRO A 109 10.29 -25.28 16.20
N LEU A 110 11.33 -25.06 16.96
CA LEU A 110 12.33 -24.04 16.68
C LEU A 110 13.11 -24.34 15.41
N GLU A 111 13.56 -25.57 15.19
CA GLU A 111 14.26 -26.00 13.99
C GLU A 111 13.39 -25.81 12.74
N ARG A 112 12.10 -26.16 12.81
CA ARG A 112 11.18 -25.98 11.67
C ARG A 112 10.91 -24.52 11.35
N LEU A 113 10.76 -23.65 12.34
CA LEU A 113 10.57 -22.21 12.12
C LEU A 113 11.81 -21.56 11.52
N GLU A 114 13.01 -21.96 12.00
CA GLU A 114 14.28 -21.49 11.49
C GLU A 114 14.51 -21.94 10.03
N ALA A 115 14.26 -23.21 9.74
CA ALA A 115 14.36 -23.75 8.38
C ALA A 115 13.35 -23.07 7.40
N ALA A 116 12.13 -22.79 7.87
CA ALA A 116 11.13 -22.10 7.09
C ALA A 116 11.52 -20.64 6.82
N ALA A 117 12.05 -19.94 7.79
CA ALA A 117 12.58 -18.59 7.61
C ALA A 117 13.78 -18.55 6.66
N ALA A 118 14.69 -19.52 6.76
CA ALA A 118 15.85 -19.64 5.87
C ALA A 118 15.42 -19.91 4.41
N LEU A 119 14.45 -20.79 4.21
CA LEU A 119 13.88 -21.07 2.87
C LEU A 119 13.30 -19.79 2.24
N LEU A 120 12.48 -19.02 2.99
CA LEU A 120 11.91 -17.80 2.47
C LEU A 120 12.96 -16.72 2.22
N GLY A 121 14.04 -16.66 3.01
CA GLY A 121 15.19 -15.79 2.72
C GLY A 121 15.93 -16.15 1.45
N GLU A 122 16.02 -17.44 1.10
CA GLU A 122 16.56 -17.89 -0.17
C GLU A 122 15.65 -17.53 -1.35
N VAL A 123 14.33 -17.75 -1.20
CA VAL A 123 13.31 -17.37 -2.18
C VAL A 123 13.33 -15.86 -2.45
N GLU A 124 13.35 -15.04 -1.41
CA GLU A 124 13.47 -13.58 -1.50
C GLU A 124 14.70 -13.17 -2.34
N ARG A 125 15.86 -13.71 -2.00
CA ARG A 125 17.14 -13.41 -2.70
C ARG A 125 17.10 -13.81 -4.18
N LEU A 126 16.58 -15.01 -4.51
CA LEU A 126 16.48 -15.47 -5.90
C LEU A 126 15.51 -14.61 -6.71
N ALA A 127 14.38 -14.27 -6.12
CA ALA A 127 13.38 -13.42 -6.76
C ALA A 127 13.90 -11.98 -7.00
N GLU A 128 14.59 -11.38 -6.02
CA GLU A 128 15.22 -10.06 -6.17
C GLU A 128 16.38 -10.06 -7.18
N ALA A 129 17.06 -11.18 -7.34
CA ALA A 129 18.12 -11.34 -8.34
C ALA A 129 17.59 -11.54 -9.78
N GLY A 130 16.29 -11.69 -9.97
CA GLY A 130 15.71 -11.97 -11.28
C GLY A 130 15.91 -13.41 -11.76
N GLU A 131 16.24 -14.35 -10.86
CA GLU A 131 16.65 -15.71 -11.20
C GLU A 131 15.46 -16.69 -11.22
N TRP A 132 14.63 -16.64 -12.29
CA TRP A 132 13.40 -17.47 -12.38
C TRP A 132 13.69 -18.97 -12.31
N THR A 133 14.56 -19.49 -13.17
CA THR A 133 14.87 -20.93 -13.24
C THR A 133 15.42 -21.48 -11.92
N PRO A 134 16.44 -20.87 -11.26
CA PRO A 134 16.87 -21.30 -9.93
C PRO A 134 15.76 -21.23 -8.87
N LEU A 135 14.90 -20.20 -8.93
CA LEU A 135 13.78 -20.05 -8.02
C LEU A 135 12.75 -21.17 -8.22
N TYR A 136 12.37 -21.45 -9.46
CA TYR A 136 11.45 -22.54 -9.81
C TYR A 136 11.99 -23.89 -9.38
N ASP A 137 13.26 -24.19 -9.67
CA ASP A 137 13.92 -25.44 -9.27
C ASP A 137 13.91 -25.62 -7.75
N ARG A 138 14.14 -24.53 -7.00
CA ARG A 138 14.08 -24.53 -5.54
C ARG A 138 12.68 -24.81 -4.99
N LEU A 139 11.64 -24.34 -5.67
CA LEU A 139 10.25 -24.50 -5.28
C LEU A 139 9.60 -25.77 -5.79
N THR A 140 10.14 -26.39 -6.84
CA THR A 140 9.59 -27.59 -7.49
C THR A 140 9.24 -28.72 -6.53
N PRO A 141 10.05 -29.09 -5.51
CA PRO A 141 9.69 -30.13 -4.56
C PRO A 141 8.37 -29.86 -3.81
N TYR A 142 8.08 -28.60 -3.54
CA TYR A 142 6.85 -28.15 -2.87
C TYR A 142 5.67 -28.10 -3.85
N VAL A 143 5.88 -27.63 -5.07
CA VAL A 143 4.87 -27.62 -6.15
C VAL A 143 4.40 -29.04 -6.46
N LEU A 144 5.32 -29.99 -6.49
CA LEU A 144 5.02 -31.40 -6.74
C LEU A 144 4.54 -32.17 -5.50
N GLY A 145 4.49 -31.51 -4.32
CA GLY A 145 4.08 -32.17 -3.09
C GLY A 145 5.09 -33.21 -2.55
N MET A 146 6.33 -33.16 -3.01
CA MET A 146 7.42 -34.06 -2.56
C MET A 146 7.94 -33.63 -1.18
N GLU A 147 7.93 -32.34 -0.88
CA GLU A 147 8.27 -31.79 0.41
C GLU A 147 7.04 -31.20 1.12
N PRO A 148 6.96 -31.31 2.45
CA PRO A 148 5.86 -30.69 3.19
C PRO A 148 6.01 -29.17 3.20
N MET A 149 4.88 -28.47 3.15
CA MET A 149 4.83 -27.01 3.32
C MET A 149 5.61 -26.59 4.58
N PRO A 150 6.40 -25.50 4.51
CA PRO A 150 7.12 -24.99 5.67
C PRO A 150 6.17 -24.57 6.79
N GLY A 151 6.65 -24.64 8.04
CA GLY A 151 5.89 -24.22 9.21
C GLY A 151 5.54 -25.35 10.16
N LEU A 152 4.53 -25.12 11.00
CA LEU A 152 4.22 -25.96 12.17
C LEU A 152 3.05 -26.95 11.96
N LYS A 153 2.72 -27.30 10.70
CA LYS A 153 1.65 -28.26 10.42
C LYS A 153 1.94 -29.61 11.11
N GLY A 154 0.96 -30.11 11.88
CA GLY A 154 1.10 -31.34 12.66
C GLY A 154 1.71 -31.16 14.06
N MET A 155 2.31 -30.00 14.37
CA MET A 155 2.98 -29.76 15.66
C MET A 155 2.15 -28.95 16.66
N LYS A 156 0.93 -28.53 16.27
CA LYS A 156 0.05 -27.64 17.08
C LYS A 156 -0.19 -28.15 18.52
N LYS A 157 -0.12 -29.47 18.74
CA LYS A 157 -0.29 -30.08 20.07
C LYS A 157 0.99 -30.05 20.93
N ARG A 158 2.16 -29.81 20.33
CA ARG A 158 3.46 -29.76 21.03
C ARG A 158 3.82 -28.36 21.52
N LEU A 159 3.24 -27.32 20.90
CA LEU A 159 3.46 -25.95 21.34
C LEU A 159 2.85 -25.73 22.72
N THR A 160 3.66 -25.18 23.62
CA THR A 160 3.30 -24.83 25.01
C THR A 160 3.88 -23.46 25.32
N GLY A 161 3.28 -22.72 26.25
CA GLY A 161 3.72 -21.39 26.64
C GLY A 161 2.66 -20.33 26.42
N GLU A 162 2.97 -19.12 26.84
CA GLU A 162 2.05 -17.97 26.77
C GLU A 162 1.86 -17.49 25.34
N HIS A 163 2.90 -17.57 24.51
CA HIS A 163 2.90 -17.12 23.12
C HIS A 163 2.39 -18.17 22.12
N LYS A 164 1.99 -19.35 22.58
CA LYS A 164 1.54 -20.47 21.72
C LYS A 164 0.54 -20.06 20.64
N ALA A 165 -0.44 -19.21 20.96
CA ALA A 165 -1.46 -18.77 20.01
C ALA A 165 -0.82 -17.87 18.91
N ALA A 166 0.00 -16.90 19.32
CA ALA A 166 0.71 -16.00 18.41
C ALA A 166 1.68 -16.76 17.50
N VAL A 167 2.49 -17.68 18.05
CA VAL A 167 3.40 -18.55 17.28
C VAL A 167 2.63 -19.31 16.19
N LYS A 168 1.48 -19.88 16.55
CA LYS A 168 0.67 -20.62 15.61
C LYS A 168 0.11 -19.72 14.50
N THR A 169 -0.50 -18.59 14.87
CA THR A 169 -1.11 -17.65 13.91
C THR A 169 -0.08 -17.16 12.91
N ARG A 170 1.06 -16.66 13.38
CA ARG A 170 2.16 -16.18 12.53
C ARG A 170 2.71 -17.26 11.60
N ALA A 171 2.87 -18.49 12.10
CA ALA A 171 3.36 -19.59 11.29
C ALA A 171 2.32 -20.04 10.24
N ASP A 172 1.02 -20.00 10.54
CA ASP A 172 -0.05 -20.32 9.58
C ASP A 172 -0.17 -19.21 8.50
N GLU A 173 -0.03 -17.93 8.88
CA GLU A 173 -0.01 -16.80 7.94
C GLU A 173 1.22 -16.86 7.02
N ALA A 174 2.41 -17.10 7.55
CA ALA A 174 3.62 -17.26 6.76
C ALA A 174 3.53 -18.45 5.79
N ALA A 175 2.93 -19.56 6.21
CA ALA A 175 2.69 -20.71 5.34
C ALA A 175 1.68 -20.40 4.23
N ALA A 176 0.70 -19.54 4.48
CA ALA A 176 -0.24 -19.08 3.45
C ALA A 176 0.47 -18.21 2.40
N LEU A 177 1.37 -17.31 2.82
CA LEU A 177 2.21 -16.53 1.91
C LEU A 177 3.12 -17.41 1.06
N PHE A 178 3.71 -18.47 1.63
CA PHE A 178 4.47 -19.46 0.86
C PHE A 178 3.59 -20.15 -0.19
N GLY A 179 2.34 -20.46 0.15
CA GLY A 179 1.36 -20.98 -0.80
C GLY A 179 1.12 -20.04 -1.98
N GLN A 180 1.01 -18.74 -1.74
CA GLN A 180 0.91 -17.73 -2.80
C GLN A 180 2.15 -17.72 -3.71
N ILE A 181 3.35 -17.83 -3.13
CA ILE A 181 4.59 -17.92 -3.92
C ILE A 181 4.57 -19.13 -4.86
N LEU A 182 4.10 -20.28 -4.39
CA LEU A 182 3.98 -21.48 -5.24
C LEU A 182 2.97 -21.30 -6.38
N GLU A 183 1.93 -20.49 -6.19
CA GLU A 183 0.98 -20.14 -7.26
C GLU A 183 1.61 -19.20 -8.28
N LEU A 184 2.41 -18.22 -7.83
CA LEU A 184 3.11 -17.24 -8.70
C LEU A 184 4.20 -17.92 -9.54
N ILE A 185 5.00 -18.80 -8.93
CA ILE A 185 6.14 -19.49 -9.56
C ILE A 185 5.79 -20.98 -9.75
N SER A 186 4.76 -21.24 -10.53
CA SER A 186 4.16 -22.58 -10.67
C SER A 186 4.65 -23.38 -11.89
N CYS A 187 5.43 -22.74 -12.79
CA CYS A 187 5.89 -23.34 -14.03
C CYS A 187 7.33 -22.96 -14.35
N SER A 188 7.98 -23.76 -15.18
CA SER A 188 9.31 -23.44 -15.74
C SER A 188 9.24 -22.21 -16.66
N GLU A 189 10.39 -21.63 -16.96
CA GLU A 189 10.51 -20.48 -17.87
C GLU A 189 10.01 -20.81 -19.28
N ASP A 190 10.33 -22.02 -19.79
CA ASP A 190 9.85 -22.51 -21.09
C ASP A 190 8.32 -22.67 -21.12
N GLU A 191 7.72 -23.17 -20.05
CA GLU A 191 6.26 -23.28 -19.92
C GLU A 191 5.61 -21.90 -19.82
N ALA A 192 6.19 -20.97 -19.06
CA ALA A 192 5.75 -19.58 -18.96
C ALA A 192 5.78 -18.87 -20.32
N GLU A 193 6.83 -19.09 -21.13
CA GLU A 193 6.93 -18.57 -22.49
C GLU A 193 5.89 -19.19 -23.43
N ALA A 194 5.64 -20.48 -23.32
CA ALA A 194 4.59 -21.14 -24.10
C ALA A 194 3.19 -20.60 -23.75
N ASP A 195 2.91 -20.42 -22.46
CA ASP A 195 1.63 -19.85 -21.97
C ASP A 195 1.47 -18.41 -22.41
N ARG A 196 2.54 -17.59 -22.33
CA ARG A 196 2.59 -16.22 -22.83
C ARG A 196 2.25 -16.18 -24.31
N THR A 197 2.90 -17.00 -25.12
CA THR A 197 2.66 -17.09 -26.57
C THR A 197 1.22 -17.50 -26.88
N ALA A 198 0.66 -18.45 -26.15
CA ALA A 198 -0.73 -18.90 -26.29
C ALA A 198 -1.76 -17.83 -25.85
N ALA A 199 -1.41 -16.98 -24.91
CA ALA A 199 -2.26 -15.89 -24.43
C ALA A 199 -2.34 -14.69 -25.38
N LEU A 200 -1.27 -14.43 -26.16
CA LEU A 200 -1.16 -13.25 -27.02
C LEU A 200 -2.34 -13.02 -27.98
N PRO A 201 -2.85 -14.04 -28.73
CA PRO A 201 -4.00 -13.85 -29.60
C PRO A 201 -5.26 -13.41 -28.84
N ARG A 202 -5.45 -13.92 -27.62
CA ARG A 202 -6.58 -13.57 -26.75
C ARG A 202 -6.47 -12.14 -26.25
N LEU A 203 -5.28 -11.69 -25.83
CA LEU A 203 -5.03 -10.32 -25.43
C LEU A 203 -5.22 -9.33 -26.57
N ARG A 204 -4.75 -9.67 -27.78
CA ARG A 204 -5.00 -8.88 -28.99
C ARG A 204 -6.50 -8.74 -29.29
N ALA A 205 -7.24 -9.85 -29.17
CA ALA A 205 -8.69 -9.83 -29.36
C ALA A 205 -9.40 -8.98 -28.30
N LEU A 206 -8.96 -9.07 -27.04
CA LEU A 206 -9.48 -8.25 -25.94
C LEU A 206 -9.24 -6.76 -26.21
N PHE A 207 -8.02 -6.37 -26.56
CA PHE A 207 -7.68 -4.97 -26.82
C PHE A 207 -8.42 -4.43 -28.07
N ALA A 208 -8.56 -5.26 -29.10
CA ALA A 208 -9.38 -4.90 -30.25
C ALA A 208 -10.85 -4.69 -29.86
N ALA A 209 -11.40 -5.51 -28.97
CA ALA A 209 -12.75 -5.35 -28.45
C ALA A 209 -12.90 -4.07 -27.60
N VAL A 210 -11.92 -3.76 -26.75
CA VAL A 210 -11.88 -2.51 -25.96
C VAL A 210 -11.89 -1.29 -26.87
N ARG A 211 -11.00 -1.25 -27.88
CA ARG A 211 -10.95 -0.15 -28.87
C ARG A 211 -12.25 -0.01 -29.65
N ALA A 212 -12.84 -1.14 -30.07
CA ALA A 212 -14.11 -1.13 -30.80
C ALA A 212 -15.27 -0.63 -29.91
N PHE A 213 -15.25 -0.99 -28.62
CA PHE A 213 -16.22 -0.50 -27.65
C PHE A 213 -16.07 1.01 -27.46
N ASP A 214 -14.85 1.51 -27.21
CA ASP A 214 -14.58 2.93 -27.00
C ASP A 214 -15.04 3.77 -28.21
N ALA A 215 -14.68 3.34 -29.45
CA ALA A 215 -15.10 4.02 -30.66
C ALA A 215 -16.63 4.09 -30.81
N ARG A 216 -17.34 2.98 -30.49
CA ARG A 216 -18.80 2.94 -30.52
C ARG A 216 -19.43 3.79 -29.42
N PHE A 217 -18.84 3.79 -28.24
CA PHE A 217 -19.32 4.57 -27.11
C PHE A 217 -19.15 6.07 -27.38
N ALA A 218 -17.98 6.48 -27.87
CA ALA A 218 -17.73 7.87 -28.29
C ALA A 218 -18.72 8.33 -29.39
N ALA A 219 -18.95 7.51 -30.42
CA ALA A 219 -19.95 7.81 -31.45
C ALA A 219 -21.36 7.96 -30.86
N LYS A 220 -21.72 7.10 -29.87
CA LYS A 220 -23.04 7.16 -29.24
C LYS A 220 -23.20 8.39 -28.33
N LYS A 221 -22.14 8.79 -27.63
CA LYS A 221 -22.11 10.06 -26.88
C LYS A 221 -22.28 11.25 -27.79
N GLN A 222 -21.58 11.25 -28.92
CA GLN A 222 -21.69 12.33 -29.94
C GLN A 222 -23.11 12.44 -30.55
N GLU A 223 -23.72 11.29 -30.91
CA GLU A 223 -25.11 11.24 -31.41
C GLU A 223 -26.07 11.84 -30.38
N ARG A 224 -25.87 11.53 -29.08
CA ARG A 224 -26.73 12.01 -28.01
C ARG A 224 -26.35 13.39 -27.49
N LYS A 225 -25.24 13.98 -27.95
CA LYS A 225 -24.66 15.23 -27.43
C LYS A 225 -24.40 15.19 -25.93
N LEU A 226 -23.86 14.07 -25.44
CA LEU A 226 -23.49 13.84 -24.05
C LEU A 226 -21.98 13.82 -23.92
N LEU A 227 -21.48 14.30 -22.79
CA LEU A 227 -20.10 14.21 -22.37
C LEU A 227 -20.05 13.69 -20.92
N GLU A 228 -19.05 12.87 -20.64
CA GLU A 228 -18.67 12.47 -19.28
C GLU A 228 -17.56 13.39 -18.76
N PHE A 229 -17.28 13.36 -17.46
CA PHE A 229 -16.22 14.19 -16.88
C PHE A 229 -14.85 13.91 -17.50
N SER A 230 -14.52 12.63 -17.73
CA SER A 230 -13.28 12.24 -18.39
C SER A 230 -13.16 12.76 -19.84
N ASP A 231 -14.28 12.94 -20.56
CA ASP A 231 -14.25 13.52 -21.91
C ASP A 231 -13.75 14.96 -21.89
N PHE A 232 -14.09 15.74 -20.85
CA PHE A 232 -13.59 17.13 -20.72
C PHE A 232 -12.08 17.14 -20.53
N GLU A 233 -11.55 16.27 -19.65
CA GLU A 233 -10.13 16.17 -19.41
C GLU A 233 -9.36 15.73 -20.66
N HIS A 234 -9.84 14.69 -21.35
CA HIS A 234 -9.23 14.22 -22.60
C HIS A 234 -9.30 15.27 -23.72
N GLN A 235 -10.42 15.96 -23.87
CA GLN A 235 -10.55 17.00 -24.90
C GLN A 235 -9.65 18.20 -24.57
N ALA A 236 -9.56 18.61 -23.30
CA ALA A 236 -8.63 19.64 -22.86
C ALA A 236 -7.18 19.24 -23.20
N LEU A 237 -6.77 18.02 -22.87
CA LEU A 237 -5.42 17.54 -23.18
C LEU A 237 -5.13 17.54 -24.70
N ARG A 238 -6.08 17.10 -25.53
CA ARG A 238 -5.97 17.14 -27.01
C ARG A 238 -5.85 18.55 -27.57
N LEU A 239 -6.46 19.54 -26.94
CA LEU A 239 -6.32 20.94 -27.31
C LEU A 239 -4.98 21.55 -26.89
N LEU A 240 -4.43 21.08 -25.78
CA LEU A 240 -3.19 21.62 -25.17
C LEU A 240 -1.92 20.92 -25.64
N ARG A 241 -2.04 19.67 -26.11
CA ARG A 241 -0.91 18.81 -26.45
C ARG A 241 -1.08 18.18 -27.84
N SER A 242 -0.08 18.33 -28.67
CA SER A 242 -0.02 17.68 -29.99
C SER A 242 0.21 16.15 -29.86
N PRO A 243 -0.09 15.34 -30.89
CA PRO A 243 0.12 13.89 -30.87
C PRO A 243 1.58 13.46 -30.60
N ASP A 244 2.55 14.31 -30.93
CA ASP A 244 3.97 14.11 -30.66
C ASP A 244 4.38 14.46 -29.21
N GLY A 245 3.42 14.88 -28.40
CA GLY A 245 3.63 15.23 -26.99
C GLY A 245 4.04 16.69 -26.76
N THR A 246 4.22 17.48 -27.80
CA THR A 246 4.59 18.91 -27.67
C THR A 246 3.38 19.80 -27.33
N PRO A 247 3.59 20.93 -26.61
CA PRO A 247 2.54 21.91 -26.38
C PRO A 247 2.02 22.52 -27.69
N THR A 248 0.72 22.73 -27.77
CA THR A 248 0.11 23.46 -28.90
C THR A 248 0.28 24.97 -28.73
N PRO A 249 0.14 25.77 -29.82
CA PRO A 249 0.10 27.24 -29.73
C PRO A 249 -0.96 27.77 -28.76
N LEU A 250 -2.09 27.05 -28.63
CA LEU A 250 -3.13 27.38 -27.66
C LEU A 250 -2.61 27.20 -26.22
N CYS A 251 -1.89 26.09 -25.94
CA CYS A 251 -1.28 25.84 -24.67
C CYS A 251 -0.32 26.98 -24.27
N GLU A 252 0.56 27.39 -25.18
CA GLU A 252 1.49 28.49 -24.96
C GLU A 252 0.76 29.81 -24.66
N THR A 253 -0.34 30.10 -25.36
CA THR A 253 -1.16 31.28 -25.11
C THR A 253 -1.80 31.23 -23.71
N ILE A 254 -2.27 30.04 -23.28
CA ILE A 254 -2.89 29.89 -21.96
C ILE A 254 -1.85 30.05 -20.86
N ARG A 255 -0.67 29.44 -21.00
CA ARG A 255 0.46 29.57 -20.04
C ARG A 255 0.81 31.03 -19.74
N GLN A 256 0.83 31.88 -20.76
CA GLN A 256 1.14 33.31 -20.60
C GLN A 256 0.16 34.08 -19.72
N ASN A 257 -1.03 33.54 -19.47
CA ASN A 257 -2.03 34.16 -18.62
C ASN A 257 -1.88 33.84 -17.14
N TYR A 258 -1.02 32.90 -16.78
CA TYR A 258 -0.83 32.44 -15.40
C TYR A 258 0.63 32.60 -14.98
N ALA A 259 0.82 33.06 -13.76
CA ALA A 259 2.15 33.21 -13.15
C ALA A 259 2.57 31.91 -12.42
N ALA A 260 1.62 31.07 -12.02
CA ALA A 260 1.87 29.81 -11.35
C ALA A 260 0.66 28.88 -11.51
N VAL A 261 0.93 27.59 -11.49
CA VAL A 261 -0.05 26.50 -11.41
C VAL A 261 0.03 25.90 -10.01
N MET A 262 -1.04 25.99 -9.25
CA MET A 262 -1.12 25.48 -7.87
C MET A 262 -2.15 24.38 -7.81
N VAL A 263 -1.76 23.20 -7.32
CA VAL A 263 -2.63 22.03 -7.19
C VAL A 263 -2.69 21.63 -5.73
N ASP A 264 -3.88 21.59 -5.18
CA ASP A 264 -4.18 21.10 -3.84
C ASP A 264 -4.67 19.64 -3.92
N GLU A 265 -4.55 18.89 -2.81
CA GLU A 265 -4.92 17.47 -2.70
C GLU A 265 -4.29 16.61 -3.81
N TYR A 266 -3.01 16.87 -4.10
CA TYR A 266 -2.34 16.26 -5.24
C TYR A 266 -2.24 14.73 -5.16
N GLN A 267 -2.32 14.12 -3.96
CA GLN A 267 -2.38 12.68 -3.77
C GLN A 267 -3.62 12.02 -4.43
N ASP A 268 -4.65 12.82 -4.74
CA ASP A 268 -5.89 12.35 -5.37
C ASP A 268 -5.90 12.57 -6.90
N THR A 269 -4.75 12.92 -7.46
CA THR A 269 -4.57 13.16 -8.90
C THR A 269 -4.41 11.84 -9.66
N ASN A 270 -5.03 11.73 -10.84
CA ASN A 270 -4.76 10.66 -11.80
C ASN A 270 -3.75 11.09 -12.89
N ALA A 271 -3.29 10.14 -13.70
CA ALA A 271 -2.27 10.40 -14.73
C ALA A 271 -2.73 11.42 -15.80
N LEU A 272 -4.03 11.46 -16.12
CA LEU A 272 -4.58 12.40 -17.08
C LEU A 272 -4.56 13.83 -16.54
N GLN A 273 -4.93 14.01 -15.27
CA GLN A 273 -4.89 15.30 -14.58
C GLN A 273 -3.44 15.79 -14.39
N ASP A 274 -2.50 14.90 -14.00
CA ASP A 274 -1.07 15.26 -13.94
C ASP A 274 -0.54 15.73 -15.30
N ALA A 275 -0.93 15.06 -16.38
CA ALA A 275 -0.57 15.48 -17.74
C ALA A 275 -1.13 16.88 -18.09
N LEU A 276 -2.36 17.20 -17.66
CA LEU A 276 -2.95 18.53 -17.84
C LEU A 276 -2.21 19.61 -17.03
N TYR A 277 -1.87 19.35 -15.76
CA TYR A 277 -1.12 20.30 -14.93
C TYR A 277 0.25 20.59 -15.53
N ARG A 278 0.96 19.55 -15.99
CA ARG A 278 2.25 19.71 -16.69
C ARG A 278 2.13 20.45 -18.01
N CYS A 279 1.02 20.28 -18.75
CA CYS A 279 0.77 21.06 -19.95
C CYS A 279 0.58 22.55 -19.66
N LEU A 280 -0.02 22.89 -18.51
CA LEU A 280 -0.28 24.29 -18.12
C LEU A 280 0.92 24.95 -17.45
N ALA A 281 1.80 24.19 -16.82
CA ALA A 281 3.02 24.67 -16.24
C ALA A 281 4.07 25.05 -17.28
N SER A 282 5.07 25.84 -16.88
CA SER A 282 6.22 26.15 -17.72
C SER A 282 6.99 24.87 -18.13
N PRO A 283 7.71 24.89 -19.25
CA PRO A 283 8.52 23.72 -19.63
C PRO A 283 9.58 23.32 -18.59
N ALA A 284 10.03 24.27 -17.78
CA ALA A 284 10.95 24.03 -16.67
C ALA A 284 10.25 23.52 -15.40
N GLY A 285 8.92 23.69 -15.29
CA GLY A 285 8.14 23.33 -14.11
C GLY A 285 8.38 24.24 -12.89
N ASP A 286 9.03 25.38 -13.09
CA ASP A 286 9.42 26.33 -12.02
C ASP A 286 8.25 27.17 -11.50
N ASP A 287 7.11 27.10 -12.13
CA ASP A 287 5.84 27.71 -11.79
C ASP A 287 4.80 26.72 -11.24
N LEU A 288 5.16 25.43 -11.07
CA LEU A 288 4.26 24.38 -10.57
C LEU A 288 4.43 24.20 -9.05
N PHE A 289 3.35 24.39 -8.30
CA PHE A 289 3.29 24.20 -6.87
C PHE A 289 2.25 23.13 -6.51
N LEU A 290 2.70 22.05 -5.88
CA LEU A 290 1.86 20.87 -5.57
C LEU A 290 1.76 20.75 -4.05
N VAL A 291 0.55 20.61 -3.53
CA VAL A 291 0.27 20.36 -2.11
C VAL A 291 -0.49 19.03 -1.99
N GLY A 292 -0.09 18.19 -1.05
CA GLY A 292 -0.76 16.91 -0.83
C GLY A 292 -0.22 16.19 0.40
N ASP A 293 -0.92 15.13 0.76
CA ASP A 293 -0.59 14.24 1.86
C ASP A 293 -0.92 12.80 1.48
N LEU A 294 0.10 11.96 1.25
CA LEU A 294 -0.11 10.55 0.87
C LEU A 294 -0.95 9.78 1.89
N THR A 295 -0.90 10.17 3.18
CA THR A 295 -1.67 9.50 4.24
C THR A 295 -3.17 9.72 4.11
N GLN A 296 -3.58 10.74 3.37
CA GLN A 296 -4.99 11.10 3.12
C GLN A 296 -5.51 10.57 1.78
N SER A 297 -4.70 9.84 1.00
CA SER A 297 -5.14 9.28 -0.27
C SER A 297 -6.23 8.23 -0.06
N SER A 298 -7.47 8.58 -0.39
CA SER A 298 -8.65 7.73 -0.24
C SER A 298 -9.46 7.55 -1.52
N TYR A 299 -9.08 8.22 -2.60
CA TYR A 299 -9.85 8.28 -3.85
C TYR A 299 -9.38 7.31 -4.94
N ARG A 300 -8.74 6.18 -4.57
CA ARG A 300 -8.38 5.11 -5.53
C ARG A 300 -9.59 4.63 -6.35
N PHE A 301 -10.79 4.61 -5.75
CA PHE A 301 -12.03 4.26 -6.44
C PHE A 301 -12.45 5.28 -7.52
N ARG A 302 -11.86 6.49 -7.51
CA ARG A 302 -11.97 7.52 -8.57
C ARG A 302 -10.73 7.57 -9.44
N GLN A 303 -9.90 6.51 -9.41
CA GLN A 303 -8.68 6.34 -10.19
C GLN A 303 -7.56 7.34 -9.84
N ALA A 304 -7.59 7.92 -8.64
CA ALA A 304 -6.43 8.59 -8.10
C ALA A 304 -5.25 7.61 -8.04
N ASP A 305 -4.09 8.08 -8.46
CA ASP A 305 -2.85 7.31 -8.45
C ASP A 305 -1.82 7.96 -7.52
N PRO A 306 -1.78 7.54 -6.25
CA PRO A 306 -0.83 8.08 -5.28
C PRO A 306 0.64 7.86 -5.66
N SER A 307 0.94 6.93 -6.58
CA SER A 307 2.30 6.68 -7.04
C SER A 307 2.90 7.90 -7.74
N ILE A 308 2.07 8.68 -8.44
CA ILE A 308 2.46 9.95 -9.09
C ILE A 308 3.04 10.95 -8.08
N PHE A 309 2.47 11.02 -6.89
CA PHE A 309 2.97 11.89 -5.82
C PHE A 309 4.19 11.26 -5.12
N ARG A 310 4.15 9.97 -4.86
CA ARG A 310 5.27 9.22 -4.25
C ARG A 310 6.56 9.35 -5.05
N GLU A 311 6.51 9.20 -6.36
CA GLU A 311 7.69 9.39 -7.24
C GLU A 311 8.35 10.75 -7.03
N LYS A 312 7.57 11.81 -6.79
CA LYS A 312 8.11 13.14 -6.50
C LYS A 312 8.69 13.23 -5.09
N LEU A 313 8.04 12.60 -4.10
CA LEU A 313 8.55 12.53 -2.73
C LEU A 313 9.88 11.78 -2.64
N ASP A 314 10.04 10.73 -3.43
CA ASP A 314 11.25 9.92 -3.47
C ASP A 314 12.39 10.61 -4.26
N ALA A 315 12.05 11.35 -5.31
CA ALA A 315 13.03 11.95 -6.22
C ALA A 315 13.49 13.35 -5.82
N TRP A 316 12.67 14.13 -5.11
CA TRP A 316 12.96 15.54 -4.83
C TRP A 316 13.61 15.72 -3.45
N PRO A 317 14.62 16.58 -3.34
CA PRO A 317 15.27 16.83 -2.06
C PRO A 317 14.34 17.57 -1.08
N LEU A 318 14.33 17.11 0.17
CA LEU A 318 13.63 17.76 1.26
C LEU A 318 14.39 19.02 1.70
N LEU A 319 13.71 20.16 1.69
CA LEU A 319 14.28 21.38 2.24
C LEU A 319 14.28 21.32 3.77
N PRO A 320 15.38 21.74 4.42
CA PRO A 320 15.46 21.74 5.87
C PRO A 320 14.37 22.63 6.47
N GLY A 321 13.59 22.10 7.42
CA GLY A 321 12.57 22.83 8.16
C GLY A 321 13.18 23.84 9.12
N GLY A 322 12.57 25.00 9.30
CA GLY A 322 12.96 26.00 10.30
C GLY A 322 12.65 27.44 9.89
N ALA A 323 12.58 28.33 10.86
CA ALA A 323 12.16 29.73 10.70
C ALA A 323 13.11 30.62 9.85
N ALA A 324 14.28 30.13 9.51
CA ALA A 324 15.24 30.81 8.64
C ALA A 324 15.51 29.93 7.41
N ARG A 325 14.53 29.83 6.52
CA ARG A 325 14.74 29.19 5.23
C ARG A 325 15.58 30.10 4.35
N PRO A 326 16.75 29.66 3.84
CA PRO A 326 17.33 30.36 2.72
C PRO A 326 16.29 30.28 1.59
N ARG A 327 15.83 31.43 1.09
CA ARG A 327 15.20 31.46 -0.24
C ARG A 327 16.16 30.72 -1.17
N PRO A 328 15.67 29.78 -2.00
CA PRO A 328 16.48 29.27 -3.09
C PRO A 328 17.09 30.51 -3.75
N ALA A 329 18.41 30.50 -3.95
CA ALA A 329 19.07 31.63 -4.59
C ALA A 329 18.31 31.92 -5.88
N GLU A 330 17.78 33.13 -6.01
CA GLU A 330 17.09 33.57 -7.23
C GLU A 330 17.98 33.15 -8.40
N GLY A 331 17.52 32.20 -9.22
CA GLY A 331 18.19 31.85 -10.45
C GLY A 331 18.91 30.51 -10.50
N THR A 332 18.60 29.53 -9.64
CA THR A 332 18.97 28.14 -9.97
C THR A 332 17.79 27.48 -10.69
N PRO A 333 17.73 27.55 -12.04
CA PRO A 333 16.65 26.92 -12.78
C PRO A 333 16.72 25.40 -12.58
N GLY A 334 15.58 24.78 -12.26
CA GLY A 334 15.40 23.34 -12.39
C GLY A 334 15.72 22.51 -11.15
N GLN A 335 15.75 23.04 -9.94
CA GLN A 335 15.76 22.21 -8.73
C GLN A 335 14.35 22.13 -8.12
N ASN A 336 13.68 21.04 -8.36
CA ASN A 336 12.50 20.67 -7.60
C ASN A 336 12.87 20.46 -6.13
N ALA A 337 11.97 20.78 -5.21
CA ALA A 337 12.20 20.61 -3.79
C ALA A 337 10.92 20.28 -3.04
N LEU A 338 11.05 19.52 -1.96
CA LEU A 338 9.98 19.21 -1.03
C LEU A 338 10.02 20.17 0.15
N LEU A 339 8.84 20.56 0.60
CA LEU A 339 8.62 21.33 1.80
C LEU A 339 7.66 20.56 2.72
N ALA A 340 8.15 20.06 3.86
CA ALA A 340 7.30 19.41 4.83
C ALA A 340 6.48 20.46 5.62
N LEU A 341 5.16 20.24 5.68
CA LEU A 341 4.23 21.01 6.50
C LEU A 341 3.73 20.10 7.63
N ASP A 342 4.50 20.00 8.70
CA ASP A 342 4.28 19.11 9.85
C ASP A 342 3.44 19.75 10.97
N ALA A 343 3.29 21.08 10.95
CA ALA A 343 2.57 21.82 11.98
C ALA A 343 1.05 21.78 11.75
N ASN A 344 0.34 21.14 12.67
CA ASN A 344 -1.12 21.10 12.71
C ASN A 344 -1.65 22.25 13.59
N PHE A 345 -2.35 23.20 12.96
CA PHE A 345 -2.97 24.36 13.62
C PHE A 345 -4.47 24.18 13.91
N ARG A 346 -5.05 23.05 13.51
CA ARG A 346 -6.48 22.76 13.60
C ARG A 346 -6.83 22.04 14.90
N SER A 347 -6.05 21.04 15.27
CA SER A 347 -6.39 20.08 16.33
C SER A 347 -5.71 20.39 17.64
N ALA A 348 -6.35 20.00 18.75
CA ALA A 348 -5.76 20.09 20.09
C ALA A 348 -4.51 19.19 20.22
N PRO A 349 -3.56 19.51 21.11
CA PRO A 349 -2.33 18.74 21.29
C PRO A 349 -2.57 17.26 21.61
N GLU A 350 -3.62 16.96 22.39
CA GLU A 350 -3.99 15.60 22.77
C GLU A 350 -4.47 14.79 21.56
N VAL A 351 -5.24 15.42 20.66
CA VAL A 351 -5.72 14.81 19.42
C VAL A 351 -4.53 14.52 18.50
N VAL A 352 -3.61 15.47 18.33
CA VAL A 352 -2.39 15.28 17.53
C VAL A 352 -1.54 14.14 18.08
N ARG A 353 -1.37 14.06 19.43
CA ARG A 353 -0.66 12.93 20.07
C ARG A 353 -1.36 11.60 19.85
N GLY A 354 -2.69 11.57 19.97
CA GLY A 354 -3.49 10.37 19.74
C GLY A 354 -3.41 9.87 18.30
N ILE A 355 -3.47 10.78 17.32
CA ILE A 355 -3.28 10.47 15.91
C ILE A 355 -1.88 9.87 15.68
N ASN A 356 -0.82 10.56 16.11
CA ASN A 356 0.54 10.06 15.97
C ASN A 356 0.69 8.66 16.58
N PHE A 357 0.18 8.45 17.80
CA PHE A 357 0.24 7.15 18.47
C PHE A 357 -0.44 6.04 17.66
N LEU A 358 -1.63 6.29 17.11
CA LEU A 358 -2.35 5.30 16.32
C LEU A 358 -1.64 5.00 14.99
N PHE A 359 -1.21 6.04 14.28
CA PHE A 359 -0.58 5.87 12.97
C PHE A 359 0.81 5.25 13.05
N GLU A 360 1.58 5.51 14.12
CA GLU A 360 2.86 4.82 14.39
C GLU A 360 2.69 3.30 14.54
N GLN A 361 1.51 2.83 14.98
CA GLN A 361 1.21 1.41 15.11
C GLN A 361 0.61 0.79 13.83
N LEU A 362 -0.21 1.55 13.11
CA LEU A 362 -1.02 1.04 12.01
C LEU A 362 -0.40 1.27 10.63
N MET A 363 0.28 2.41 10.41
CA MET A 363 0.89 2.72 9.12
C MET A 363 2.27 2.10 9.00
N THR A 364 2.27 0.90 8.47
CA THR A 364 3.48 0.18 8.07
C THR A 364 3.51 0.02 6.55
N PRO A 365 4.67 -0.22 5.92
CA PRO A 365 4.74 -0.52 4.49
C PRO A 365 3.82 -1.65 4.04
N ALA A 366 3.55 -2.61 4.93
CA ALA A 366 2.68 -3.75 4.66
C ALA A 366 1.18 -3.40 4.67
N LEU A 367 0.75 -2.40 5.46
CA LEU A 367 -0.65 -2.03 5.67
C LEU A 367 -1.06 -0.76 4.93
N GLY A 368 -0.14 0.16 4.70
CA GLY A 368 -0.43 1.49 4.15
C GLY A 368 0.50 1.93 3.02
N ASP A 369 1.27 1.00 2.44
CA ASP A 369 2.27 1.28 1.40
C ASP A 369 3.35 2.30 1.80
N THR A 370 3.31 2.83 3.03
CA THR A 370 4.27 3.81 3.54
C THR A 370 4.45 3.64 5.05
N ALA A 371 5.64 3.95 5.55
CA ALA A 371 5.90 3.96 6.98
C ALA A 371 5.59 5.35 7.57
N TYR A 372 4.95 5.39 8.74
CA TYR A 372 4.74 6.63 9.48
C TYR A 372 6.04 7.02 10.21
N GLY A 373 6.82 7.90 9.60
CA GLY A 373 8.12 8.34 10.09
C GLY A 373 8.18 9.82 10.46
N ASP A 374 9.38 10.30 10.78
CA ASP A 374 9.62 11.67 11.24
C ASP A 374 9.12 12.76 10.27
N GLY A 375 9.09 12.48 8.97
CA GLY A 375 8.58 13.41 7.95
C GLY A 375 7.05 13.53 7.87
N GLN A 376 6.32 12.61 8.52
CA GLN A 376 4.84 12.54 8.52
C GLN A 376 4.25 12.81 9.91
N ARG A 377 5.09 12.77 10.94
CA ARG A 377 4.67 13.01 12.31
C ARG A 377 4.16 14.44 12.48
N LEU A 378 2.91 14.56 12.90
CA LEU A 378 2.28 15.87 13.12
C LEU A 378 2.81 16.54 14.39
N VAL A 379 3.08 17.82 14.30
CA VAL A 379 3.45 18.68 15.43
C VAL A 379 2.30 19.66 15.69
N CYS A 380 1.89 19.79 16.95
CA CYS A 380 0.86 20.77 17.28
C CYS A 380 1.41 22.20 17.15
N GLY A 381 0.89 22.95 16.19
CA GLY A 381 1.20 24.38 15.95
C GLY A 381 0.13 25.33 16.43
N ALA A 382 -0.99 24.80 17.00
CA ALA A 382 -2.10 25.62 17.42
C ALA A 382 -1.72 26.54 18.59
N PRO A 383 -1.98 27.87 18.51
CA PRO A 383 -1.74 28.78 19.61
C PRO A 383 -2.79 28.58 20.73
N GLY A 384 -2.32 28.56 21.97
CA GLY A 384 -3.17 28.54 23.17
C GLY A 384 -3.33 27.16 23.79
N GLU A 385 -3.70 27.15 25.06
CA GLU A 385 -4.04 25.96 25.81
C GLU A 385 -5.53 25.66 25.64
N TYR A 386 -5.87 24.67 24.79
CA TYR A 386 -7.18 24.06 24.79
C TYR A 386 -7.04 22.56 24.87
N ALA A 387 -7.87 21.95 25.71
CA ALA A 387 -7.82 20.53 25.93
C ALA A 387 -8.62 19.80 24.85
N GLY A 388 -8.10 18.67 24.40
CA GLY A 388 -8.81 17.70 23.59
C GLY A 388 -8.60 16.31 24.16
N SER A 389 -9.38 15.36 23.71
CA SER A 389 -9.22 13.96 24.10
C SER A 389 -9.41 13.04 22.90
N VAL A 390 -8.78 11.88 22.97
CA VAL A 390 -9.01 10.76 22.04
C VAL A 390 -9.48 9.58 22.86
N GLU A 391 -10.66 9.07 22.53
CA GLU A 391 -11.27 7.94 23.22
C GLU A 391 -11.52 6.81 22.25
N ALA A 392 -11.07 5.61 22.59
CA ALA A 392 -11.40 4.38 21.87
C ALA A 392 -12.48 3.62 22.62
N CYS A 393 -13.60 3.34 21.97
CA CYS A 393 -14.68 2.54 22.51
C CYS A 393 -14.71 1.19 21.80
N PHE A 394 -14.68 0.11 22.58
CA PHE A 394 -14.84 -1.25 22.09
C PHE A 394 -16.16 -1.81 22.59
N LEU A 395 -17.01 -2.19 21.67
CA LEU A 395 -18.26 -2.89 21.99
C LEU A 395 -17.99 -4.39 21.89
N PRO A 396 -18.27 -5.18 22.97
CA PRO A 396 -18.19 -6.63 22.89
C PRO A 396 -19.21 -7.20 21.90
N ASP A 397 -18.87 -8.30 21.22
CA ASP A 397 -19.75 -8.95 20.23
C ASP A 397 -21.08 -9.45 20.81
N ASP A 398 -21.13 -9.66 22.13
CA ASP A 398 -22.31 -10.13 22.87
C ASP A 398 -23.15 -9.00 23.49
N THR A 399 -22.81 -7.73 23.24
CA THR A 399 -23.60 -6.59 23.72
C THR A 399 -24.88 -6.42 22.89
N ALA A 400 -25.95 -6.00 23.55
CA ALA A 400 -27.19 -5.61 22.87
C ALA A 400 -27.13 -4.19 22.29
N GLU A 401 -26.14 -3.38 22.70
CA GLU A 401 -25.96 -2.01 22.24
C GLU A 401 -25.31 -2.02 20.84
N THR A 402 -25.89 -1.29 19.90
CA THR A 402 -25.36 -1.10 18.56
C THR A 402 -24.35 0.05 18.53
N ASP A 403 -23.48 0.09 17.49
CA ASP A 403 -22.56 1.21 17.26
C ASP A 403 -23.29 2.55 17.23
N ALA A 404 -24.46 2.60 16.58
CA ALA A 404 -25.27 3.82 16.47
C ALA A 404 -25.79 4.30 17.83
N GLU A 405 -26.24 3.38 18.69
CA GLU A 405 -26.70 3.71 20.05
C GLU A 405 -25.55 4.18 20.92
N CYS A 406 -24.37 3.56 20.81
CA CYS A 406 -23.18 3.99 21.52
C CYS A 406 -22.76 5.41 21.10
N ILE A 407 -22.72 5.69 19.78
CA ILE A 407 -22.40 7.03 19.24
C ILE A 407 -23.42 8.05 19.74
N ALA A 408 -24.72 7.76 19.62
CA ALA A 408 -25.77 8.66 20.06
C ALA A 408 -25.65 9.02 21.56
N ARG A 409 -25.47 8.02 22.41
CA ARG A 409 -25.23 8.20 23.84
C ARG A 409 -23.99 9.04 24.17
N LYS A 410 -22.91 8.85 23.40
CA LYS A 410 -21.69 9.66 23.54
C LYS A 410 -21.93 11.13 23.17
N ILE A 411 -22.64 11.39 22.07
CA ILE A 411 -22.99 12.75 21.65
C ILE A 411 -23.91 13.41 22.69
N GLU A 412 -24.92 12.71 23.21
CA GLU A 412 -25.82 13.24 24.27
C GLU A 412 -25.03 13.57 25.53
N ALA A 413 -24.11 12.70 25.95
CA ALA A 413 -23.25 12.96 27.11
C ALA A 413 -22.34 14.19 26.89
N LEU A 414 -21.83 14.38 25.67
CA LEU A 414 -21.05 15.55 25.30
C LEU A 414 -21.90 16.83 25.38
N MET A 415 -23.14 16.82 24.87
CA MET A 415 -24.05 17.96 24.98
C MET A 415 -24.36 18.30 26.45
N ALA A 416 -24.54 17.27 27.28
CA ALA A 416 -24.86 17.45 28.70
C ALA A 416 -23.65 17.92 29.54
N SER A 417 -22.42 17.66 29.09
CA SER A 417 -21.20 18.04 29.82
C SER A 417 -20.93 19.53 29.84
N GLY A 418 -21.52 20.31 28.92
CA GLY A 418 -21.22 21.72 28.73
C GLY A 418 -19.81 22.02 28.21
N GLU A 419 -19.19 21.03 27.58
CA GLU A 419 -17.87 21.17 26.99
C GLU A 419 -17.80 22.33 26.00
N GLN A 420 -16.66 23.00 25.93
CA GLN A 420 -16.50 24.23 25.17
C GLN A 420 -15.79 23.94 23.86
N VAL A 421 -16.32 24.46 22.78
CA VAL A 421 -15.67 24.47 21.47
C VAL A 421 -15.21 25.86 21.11
N ARG A 422 -14.13 25.92 20.29
CA ARG A 422 -13.57 27.17 19.83
C ARG A 422 -14.38 27.68 18.64
N ASP A 423 -14.73 28.97 18.68
CA ASP A 423 -15.46 29.63 17.61
C ASP A 423 -14.88 31.04 17.37
N GLY A 424 -14.12 31.20 16.28
CA GLY A 424 -13.60 32.50 15.82
C GLY A 424 -12.76 33.29 16.82
N GLY A 425 -12.10 32.63 17.79
CA GLY A 425 -11.29 33.28 18.83
C GLY A 425 -11.98 33.43 20.19
N SER A 426 -13.24 33.02 20.30
CA SER A 426 -14.01 32.82 21.54
C SER A 426 -14.28 31.34 21.77
N THR A 427 -14.86 31.01 22.93
CA THR A 427 -15.37 29.68 23.21
C THR A 427 -16.87 29.74 23.43
N ARG A 428 -17.58 28.69 23.02
CA ARG A 428 -19.01 28.50 23.30
C ARG A 428 -19.28 27.02 23.67
N PRO A 429 -20.41 26.72 24.32
CA PRO A 429 -20.79 25.34 24.53
C PRO A 429 -20.93 24.58 23.20
N VAL A 430 -20.56 23.30 23.22
CA VAL A 430 -20.69 22.38 22.08
C VAL A 430 -22.17 22.26 21.66
N GLN A 431 -22.39 22.15 20.36
CA GLN A 431 -23.71 21.96 19.74
C GLN A 431 -23.68 20.74 18.83
N TYR A 432 -24.85 20.21 18.47
CA TYR A 432 -24.92 19.02 17.58
C TYR A 432 -24.24 19.24 16.23
N GLU A 433 -24.26 20.45 15.71
CA GLU A 433 -23.59 20.83 14.45
C GLU A 433 -22.04 20.78 14.51
N ASP A 434 -21.47 20.73 15.71
CA ASP A 434 -20.04 20.57 15.91
C ASP A 434 -19.60 19.09 15.85
N CYS A 435 -20.55 18.16 15.85
CA CYS A 435 -20.30 16.73 15.82
C CYS A 435 -20.34 16.20 14.38
N CYS A 436 -19.32 15.44 13.98
CA CYS A 436 -19.26 14.76 12.70
C CYS A 436 -19.03 13.27 12.92
N ILE A 437 -19.84 12.43 12.25
CA ILE A 437 -19.72 10.97 12.26
C ILE A 437 -19.12 10.55 10.91
N LEU A 438 -17.94 9.93 10.93
CA LEU A 438 -17.29 9.38 9.76
C LEU A 438 -17.47 7.87 9.73
N LEU A 439 -17.98 7.37 8.62
CA LEU A 439 -18.23 5.94 8.42
C LEU A 439 -17.55 5.48 7.14
N ALA A 440 -17.02 4.26 7.14
CA ALA A 440 -16.60 3.62 5.91
C ALA A 440 -17.84 3.30 5.05
N ALA A 441 -17.84 3.74 3.79
CA ALA A 441 -18.86 3.31 2.84
C ALA A 441 -18.76 1.79 2.64
N ARG A 442 -19.90 1.09 2.77
CA ARG A 442 -20.03 -0.34 2.43
C ARG A 442 -20.57 -0.49 1.04
#